data_b14645c1abdff65f84857e62575c081d
#
_entry.id   b14645c1abdff65f84857e62575c081d
#
_cell.length_a   1.000
_cell.length_b   1.000
_cell.length_c   1.000
_cell.angle_alpha   90.00
_cell.angle_beta   90.00
_cell.angle_gamma   90.00
#
_symmetry.space_group_name_H-M   'P 1'
#
loop_
_entity.id
_entity.type
_entity.pdbx_description
1 polymer ?
#
loop_
_entity_poly.entity_id
_entity_poly.type
_entity_poly.pdbx_seq_one_letter_code
_entity_poly.pdbx_strand_id
1 'polypeptide(L)'
;DNTTCIFDGSQQTFPKLLQQAGYQTALIGKWHLESLPTGFNYWEIVPGQGDYYNPDFITQDNDTIQKHGYITNIITDDAIDWMENKRDKDKPFCILIHHKAIHRNWLADTCNLSLYEDKTFPLPDNFFDDYEGRPAAAAQEMSIVKDMDMIYDLKMLRPDKQTRLKALYENYIGRMDEGQRAAWDKFYGPIIDDFYKKNPQGKELADWKFQRYMRDYMKTVKSLDDNVGRVLDYLKEKNMLDNTLVVYTSDQGFYMGEHGWFDKRFMYEESMHTPLIMRLPKGFDRKGDITELVQNIDYAPTFLE
;
A
#
# COMPACT_ATOMS: atom_id res chain seq x y z
N ASP A 1 -18.81 2.35 -2.70
CA ASP A 1 -18.26 2.05 -1.38
C ASP A 1 -18.19 0.53 -1.20
N ASN A 2 -16.98 -0.03 -1.14
CA ASN A 2 -16.78 -1.48 -1.02
C ASN A 2 -17.04 -2.03 0.39
N THR A 3 -17.36 -1.20 1.37
CA THR A 3 -17.82 -1.65 2.69
C THR A 3 -19.23 -2.21 2.68
N THR A 4 -19.99 -1.95 1.61
CA THR A 4 -21.37 -2.42 1.44
C THR A 4 -21.59 -3.27 0.19
N CYS A 5 -20.55 -3.42 -0.64
CA CYS A 5 -20.60 -4.10 -1.92
C CYS A 5 -19.78 -5.39 -1.85
N ILE A 6 -20.44 -6.52 -1.81
CA ILE A 6 -19.80 -7.84 -1.87
C ILE A 6 -19.51 -8.15 -3.34
N PHE A 7 -18.25 -8.47 -3.65
CA PHE A 7 -17.89 -8.88 -5.01
C PHE A 7 -18.53 -10.22 -5.37
N ASP A 8 -19.27 -10.25 -6.49
CA ASP A 8 -19.83 -11.47 -7.02
C ASP A 8 -18.74 -12.33 -7.69
N GLY A 9 -18.24 -13.29 -6.95
CA GLY A 9 -17.21 -14.21 -7.41
C GLY A 9 -17.65 -15.15 -8.55
N SER A 10 -18.92 -15.17 -8.96
CA SER A 10 -19.38 -15.95 -10.12
C SER A 10 -19.01 -15.29 -11.47
N GLN A 11 -18.76 -13.98 -11.47
CA GLN A 11 -18.40 -13.24 -12.67
C GLN A 11 -17.11 -13.78 -13.31
N GLN A 12 -17.02 -13.59 -14.62
CA GLN A 12 -15.80 -13.90 -15.38
C GLN A 12 -14.72 -12.88 -15.03
N THR A 13 -13.54 -13.40 -14.67
CA THR A 13 -12.33 -12.60 -14.39
C THR A 13 -11.15 -13.15 -15.19
N PHE A 14 -10.14 -12.33 -15.45
CA PHE A 14 -8.98 -12.78 -16.21
C PHE A 14 -8.23 -13.96 -15.56
N PRO A 15 -8.12 -14.09 -14.21
CA PRO A 15 -7.52 -15.27 -13.61
C PRO A 15 -8.26 -16.57 -13.94
N LYS A 16 -9.61 -16.54 -14.00
CA LYS A 16 -10.41 -17.71 -14.42
C LYS A 16 -10.13 -18.11 -15.87
N LEU A 17 -9.97 -17.13 -16.76
CA LEU A 17 -9.65 -17.38 -18.17
C LEU A 17 -8.22 -17.93 -18.31
N LEU A 18 -7.27 -17.42 -17.55
CA LEU A 18 -5.92 -17.97 -17.49
C LEU A 18 -5.89 -19.42 -16.97
N GLN A 19 -6.72 -19.76 -15.97
CA GLN A 19 -6.86 -21.15 -15.53
C GLN A 19 -7.39 -22.05 -16.65
N GLN A 20 -8.37 -21.60 -17.42
CA GLN A 20 -8.88 -22.35 -18.59
C GLN A 20 -7.81 -22.54 -19.66
N ALA A 21 -6.87 -21.60 -19.77
CA ALA A 21 -5.71 -21.69 -20.66
C ALA A 21 -4.55 -22.54 -20.09
N GLY A 22 -4.73 -23.15 -18.90
CA GLY A 22 -3.74 -24.02 -18.27
C GLY A 22 -2.77 -23.35 -17.31
N TYR A 23 -2.93 -22.06 -17.01
CA TYR A 23 -2.13 -21.36 -16.02
C TYR A 23 -2.50 -21.77 -14.59
N GLN A 24 -1.52 -21.82 -13.72
CA GLN A 24 -1.77 -21.73 -12.29
C GLN A 24 -1.88 -20.28 -11.85
N THR A 25 -2.90 -19.98 -11.05
CA THR A 25 -3.18 -18.62 -10.59
C THR A 25 -3.06 -18.54 -9.07
N ALA A 26 -2.41 -17.50 -8.58
CA ALA A 26 -2.29 -17.23 -7.14
C ALA A 26 -2.63 -15.77 -6.81
N LEU A 27 -3.13 -15.55 -5.59
CA LEU A 27 -3.37 -14.23 -5.01
C LEU A 27 -2.84 -14.21 -3.58
N ILE A 28 -1.93 -13.30 -3.28
CA ILE A 28 -1.34 -13.16 -1.95
C ILE A 28 -1.39 -11.70 -1.51
N GLY A 29 -1.95 -11.45 -0.33
CA GLY A 29 -2.02 -10.15 0.29
C GLY A 29 -3.43 -9.54 0.36
N LYS A 30 -3.57 -8.25 0.11
CA LYS A 30 -4.83 -7.53 0.30
C LYS A 30 -5.88 -7.91 -0.77
N TRP A 31 -7.06 -8.34 -0.32
CA TRP A 31 -8.22 -8.59 -1.19
C TRP A 31 -9.31 -7.53 -1.04
N HIS A 32 -9.82 -7.32 0.16
CA HIS A 32 -10.78 -6.28 0.56
C HIS A 32 -12.00 -6.12 -0.37
N LEU A 33 -12.60 -7.23 -0.81
CA LEU A 33 -13.79 -7.25 -1.66
C LEU A 33 -15.01 -7.89 -0.97
N GLU A 34 -14.97 -8.04 0.36
CA GLU A 34 -16.04 -8.61 1.21
C GLU A 34 -16.52 -10.01 0.75
N SER A 35 -15.66 -10.73 0.03
CA SER A 35 -15.87 -12.09 -0.46
C SER A 35 -14.56 -12.87 -0.41
N LEU A 36 -14.62 -14.19 -0.48
CA LEU A 36 -13.42 -14.99 -0.69
C LEU A 36 -12.98 -14.95 -2.17
N PRO A 37 -11.67 -15.03 -2.45
CA PRO A 37 -11.16 -15.05 -3.82
C PRO A 37 -11.69 -16.24 -4.61
N THR A 38 -12.02 -16.03 -5.88
CA THR A 38 -12.37 -17.07 -6.84
C THR A 38 -11.54 -16.93 -8.11
N GLY A 39 -11.26 -18.05 -8.79
CA GLY A 39 -10.41 -18.07 -9.97
C GLY A 39 -8.92 -18.12 -9.63
N PHE A 40 -8.57 -18.58 -8.43
CA PHE A 40 -7.20 -18.81 -8.00
C PHE A 40 -7.04 -20.25 -7.52
N ASN A 41 -5.92 -20.88 -7.91
CA ASN A 41 -5.53 -22.21 -7.41
C ASN A 41 -4.95 -22.12 -6.00
N TYR A 42 -4.39 -20.98 -5.66
CA TYR A 42 -3.88 -20.68 -4.32
C TYR A 42 -4.21 -19.23 -3.97
N TRP A 43 -4.59 -19.02 -2.73
CA TRP A 43 -4.70 -17.67 -2.21
C TRP A 43 -4.48 -17.64 -0.70
N GLU A 44 -3.95 -16.51 -0.24
CA GLU A 44 -3.77 -16.17 1.15
C GLU A 44 -3.93 -14.67 1.29
N ILE A 45 -4.98 -14.23 1.98
CA ILE A 45 -5.39 -12.82 1.99
C ILE A 45 -5.43 -12.24 3.40
N VAL A 46 -5.17 -10.95 3.50
CA VAL A 46 -5.37 -10.22 4.76
C VAL A 46 -6.84 -9.81 4.92
N PRO A 47 -7.42 -9.94 6.13
CA PRO A 47 -8.78 -9.49 6.40
C PRO A 47 -8.86 -7.95 6.32
N GLY A 48 -9.91 -7.44 5.69
CA GLY A 48 -10.19 -6.02 5.55
C GLY A 48 -9.00 -5.23 5.00
N GLN A 49 -8.55 -4.23 5.73
CA GLN A 49 -7.41 -3.39 5.34
C GLN A 49 -6.04 -4.00 5.69
N GLY A 50 -6.01 -5.07 6.46
CA GLY A 50 -4.78 -5.67 7.00
C GLY A 50 -4.06 -4.80 8.03
N ASP A 51 -3.16 -5.41 8.80
CA ASP A 51 -2.30 -4.74 9.78
C ASP A 51 -0.86 -4.68 9.29
N TYR A 52 -0.12 -3.61 9.63
CA TYR A 52 1.27 -3.48 9.23
C TYR A 52 2.19 -4.44 9.99
N TYR A 53 1.88 -4.71 11.25
CA TYR A 53 2.67 -5.58 12.13
C TYR A 53 1.87 -6.80 12.56
N ASN A 54 2.50 -7.96 12.49
CA ASN A 54 1.96 -9.24 12.93
C ASN A 54 0.53 -9.48 12.43
N PRO A 55 0.31 -9.35 11.09
CA PRO A 55 -1.02 -9.40 10.49
C PRO A 55 -1.65 -10.79 10.60
N ASP A 56 -2.97 -10.80 10.61
CA ASP A 56 -3.73 -12.01 10.35
C ASP A 56 -3.86 -12.24 8.85
N PHE A 57 -3.88 -13.52 8.44
CA PHE A 57 -4.20 -13.96 7.09
C PHE A 57 -5.33 -14.97 7.11
N ILE A 58 -6.21 -14.88 6.13
CA ILE A 58 -7.21 -15.91 5.85
C ILE A 58 -6.62 -16.81 4.76
N THR A 59 -6.56 -18.10 5.04
CA THR A 59 -6.02 -19.10 4.12
C THR A 59 -7.11 -19.70 3.23
N GLN A 60 -6.72 -20.45 2.23
CA GLN A 60 -7.63 -21.12 1.31
C GLN A 60 -8.55 -22.14 2.02
N ASP A 61 -8.14 -22.69 3.16
CA ASP A 61 -8.95 -23.57 4.00
C ASP A 61 -9.93 -22.78 4.89
N ASN A 62 -9.99 -21.46 4.71
CA ASN A 62 -10.79 -20.51 5.48
C ASN A 62 -10.40 -20.43 6.97
N ASP A 63 -9.16 -20.79 7.27
CA ASP A 63 -8.57 -20.59 8.59
C ASP A 63 -7.95 -19.20 8.69
N THR A 64 -7.99 -18.61 9.88
CA THR A 64 -7.27 -17.37 10.18
C THR A 64 -5.99 -17.70 10.94
N ILE A 65 -4.85 -17.31 10.38
CA ILE A 65 -3.54 -17.48 10.99
C ILE A 65 -2.85 -16.13 11.17
N GLN A 66 -2.21 -15.95 12.31
CA GLN A 66 -1.37 -14.77 12.54
C GLN A 66 0.06 -15.06 12.09
N LYS A 67 0.63 -14.17 11.29
CA LYS A 67 2.05 -14.23 10.89
C LYS A 67 2.84 -13.14 11.60
N HIS A 68 4.02 -13.52 12.11
CA HIS A 68 4.89 -12.60 12.82
C HIS A 68 5.80 -11.84 11.85
N GLY A 69 5.85 -10.51 11.99
CA GLY A 69 6.72 -9.64 11.18
C GLY A 69 5.99 -8.44 10.57
N TYR A 70 6.63 -7.84 9.58
CA TYR A 70 6.10 -6.69 8.83
C TYR A 70 5.39 -7.16 7.56
N ILE A 71 4.16 -6.71 7.36
CA ILE A 71 3.25 -7.25 6.33
C ILE A 71 3.84 -7.25 4.92
N THR A 72 4.58 -6.19 4.52
CA THR A 72 5.15 -6.10 3.17
C THR A 72 6.17 -7.21 2.93
N ASN A 73 7.00 -7.51 3.94
CA ASN A 73 7.97 -8.60 3.89
C ASN A 73 7.26 -9.95 3.82
N ILE A 74 6.25 -10.18 4.68
CA ILE A 74 5.49 -11.42 4.74
C ILE A 74 4.81 -11.73 3.41
N ILE A 75 4.11 -10.77 2.81
CA ILE A 75 3.44 -10.95 1.52
C ILE A 75 4.45 -11.34 0.42
N THR A 76 5.63 -10.73 0.44
CA THR A 76 6.70 -11.05 -0.52
C THR A 76 7.30 -12.43 -0.26
N ASP A 77 7.54 -12.79 1.00
CA ASP A 77 8.05 -14.11 1.39
C ASP A 77 7.09 -15.22 0.95
N ASP A 78 5.79 -15.03 1.21
CA ASP A 78 4.75 -15.98 0.81
C ASP A 78 4.63 -16.09 -0.72
N ALA A 79 4.78 -14.98 -1.45
CA ALA A 79 4.76 -14.99 -2.90
C ALA A 79 5.96 -15.75 -3.49
N ILE A 80 7.14 -15.53 -2.95
CA ILE A 80 8.36 -16.24 -3.35
C ILE A 80 8.26 -17.72 -2.96
N ASP A 81 7.77 -18.04 -1.77
CA ASP A 81 7.55 -19.41 -1.32
C ASP A 81 6.56 -20.16 -2.22
N TRP A 82 5.45 -19.48 -2.60
CA TRP A 82 4.52 -20.09 -3.55
C TRP A 82 5.18 -20.38 -4.90
N MET A 83 5.92 -19.44 -5.45
CA MET A 83 6.63 -19.63 -6.72
C MET A 83 7.70 -20.72 -6.63
N GLU A 84 8.39 -20.86 -5.50
CA GLU A 84 9.48 -21.83 -5.33
C GLU A 84 8.99 -23.21 -4.96
N ASN A 85 8.02 -23.34 -4.04
CA ASN A 85 7.73 -24.59 -3.35
C ASN A 85 6.32 -25.14 -3.58
N LYS A 86 5.34 -24.28 -3.97
CA LYS A 86 3.92 -24.68 -3.97
C LYS A 86 3.33 -24.86 -5.36
N ARG A 87 3.79 -24.09 -6.36
CA ARG A 87 3.29 -24.21 -7.73
C ARG A 87 3.82 -25.46 -8.44
N ASP A 88 3.08 -25.95 -9.41
CA ASP A 88 3.55 -26.92 -10.40
C ASP A 88 4.50 -26.22 -11.37
N LYS A 89 5.77 -26.64 -11.39
CA LYS A 89 6.82 -25.98 -12.19
C LYS A 89 6.69 -26.24 -13.69
N ASP A 90 5.91 -27.23 -14.06
CA ASP A 90 5.67 -27.59 -15.47
C ASP A 90 4.54 -26.76 -16.12
N LYS A 91 3.85 -25.92 -15.32
CA LYS A 91 2.77 -25.05 -15.80
C LYS A 91 3.15 -23.58 -15.80
N PRO A 92 2.64 -22.79 -16.74
CA PRO A 92 2.72 -21.35 -16.66
C PRO A 92 1.93 -20.84 -15.45
N PHE A 93 2.28 -19.65 -14.94
CA PHE A 93 1.61 -19.10 -13.76
C PHE A 93 1.27 -17.63 -13.94
N CYS A 94 0.27 -17.21 -13.17
CA CYS A 94 -0.06 -15.82 -12.91
C CYS A 94 -0.19 -15.63 -11.41
N ILE A 95 0.58 -14.72 -10.84
CA ILE A 95 0.50 -14.36 -9.42
C ILE A 95 0.18 -12.87 -9.24
N LEU A 96 -0.79 -12.58 -8.38
CA LEU A 96 -1.12 -11.24 -7.94
C LEU A 96 -0.57 -11.04 -6.53
N ILE A 97 0.37 -10.11 -6.39
CA ILE A 97 1.01 -9.77 -5.11
C ILE A 97 0.47 -8.43 -4.67
N HIS A 98 -0.49 -8.44 -3.77
CA HIS A 98 -1.24 -7.27 -3.36
C HIS A 98 -0.75 -6.75 -2.00
N HIS A 99 0.24 -5.86 -2.03
CA HIS A 99 0.75 -5.23 -0.82
C HIS A 99 -0.27 -4.29 -0.17
N LYS A 100 -0.30 -4.27 1.18
CA LYS A 100 -1.02 -3.25 1.96
C LYS A 100 -0.35 -1.88 1.84
N ALA A 101 0.99 -1.85 1.85
CA ALA A 101 1.76 -0.63 1.66
C ALA A 101 1.42 -0.06 0.27
N ILE A 102 1.17 1.17 0.16
CA ILE A 102 1.39 2.31 1.05
C ILE A 102 0.07 2.89 1.63
N HIS A 103 -0.90 2.06 1.94
CA HIS A 103 -2.18 2.53 2.48
C HIS A 103 -2.00 3.20 3.86
N ARG A 104 -2.85 4.19 4.17
CA ARG A 104 -2.96 4.81 5.50
C ARG A 104 -3.03 3.72 6.58
N ASN A 105 -2.31 3.78 7.68
CA ASN A 105 -1.70 4.94 8.34
C ASN A 105 -0.16 4.99 8.28
N TRP A 106 0.47 4.33 7.33
CA TRP A 106 1.92 4.41 7.06
C TRP A 106 2.79 4.07 8.28
N LEU A 107 2.54 2.93 8.90
CA LEU A 107 3.44 2.41 9.93
C LEU A 107 4.67 1.82 9.24
N ALA A 108 5.81 2.48 9.38
CA ALA A 108 7.06 2.06 8.77
C ALA A 108 7.59 0.76 9.39
N ASP A 109 8.30 -0.05 8.63
CA ASP A 109 9.08 -1.17 9.20
C ASP A 109 10.14 -0.64 10.19
N THR A 110 10.40 -1.39 11.25
CA THR A 110 11.35 -1.00 12.29
C THR A 110 12.75 -0.74 11.76
N CYS A 111 13.19 -1.45 10.72
CA CYS A 111 14.48 -1.22 10.07
C CYS A 111 14.55 0.11 9.30
N ASN A 112 13.40 0.69 8.93
CA ASN A 112 13.30 1.92 8.14
C ASN A 112 12.96 3.17 8.97
N LEU A 113 12.77 3.06 10.29
CA LEU A 113 12.31 4.16 11.13
C LEU A 113 13.15 5.43 11.05
N SER A 114 14.47 5.30 10.92
CA SER A 114 15.38 6.45 10.87
C SER A 114 15.56 7.07 9.47
N LEU A 115 15.02 6.44 8.43
CA LEU A 115 15.17 6.95 7.06
C LEU A 115 14.45 8.29 6.91
N TYR A 116 15.03 9.16 6.08
CA TYR A 116 14.49 10.46 5.68
C TYR A 116 14.27 11.47 6.81
N GLU A 117 14.76 11.24 8.03
CA GLU A 117 14.62 12.20 9.14
C GLU A 117 15.44 13.48 8.91
N ASP A 118 16.52 13.37 8.15
CA ASP A 118 17.36 14.50 7.72
C ASP A 118 16.83 15.22 6.47
N LYS A 119 15.77 14.71 5.84
CA LYS A 119 15.21 15.28 4.61
C LYS A 119 14.11 16.29 4.91
N THR A 120 14.11 17.36 4.12
CA THR A 120 13.01 18.31 4.02
C THR A 120 12.35 18.16 2.66
N PHE A 121 11.07 17.88 2.65
CA PHE A 121 10.27 17.76 1.44
C PHE A 121 9.73 19.13 1.06
N PRO A 122 9.82 19.56 -0.22
CA PRO A 122 9.22 20.82 -0.65
C PRO A 122 7.70 20.72 -0.53
N LEU A 123 7.08 21.78 -0.04
CA LEU A 123 5.63 21.90 -0.12
C LEU A 123 5.21 22.05 -1.59
N PRO A 124 4.15 21.38 -2.04
CA PRO A 124 3.55 21.67 -3.35
C PRO A 124 3.16 23.16 -3.48
N ASP A 125 3.25 23.70 -4.68
CA ASP A 125 2.93 25.12 -4.92
C ASP A 125 1.50 25.48 -4.50
N ASN A 126 0.57 24.54 -4.62
CA ASN A 126 -0.84 24.66 -4.25
C ASN A 126 -1.16 24.09 -2.85
N PHE A 127 -0.17 23.89 -1.97
CA PHE A 127 -0.40 23.33 -0.62
C PHE A 127 -1.37 24.19 0.23
N PHE A 128 -1.36 25.50 0.06
CA PHE A 128 -2.27 26.44 0.74
C PHE A 128 -3.39 26.91 -0.20
N ASP A 129 -4.00 25.97 -0.93
CA ASP A 129 -5.13 26.23 -1.82
C ASP A 129 -6.34 26.76 -1.04
N ASP A 130 -6.95 27.83 -1.51
CA ASP A 130 -8.15 28.44 -0.91
C ASP A 130 -9.46 27.87 -1.46
N TYR A 131 -9.37 27.06 -2.52
CA TYR A 131 -10.49 26.43 -3.24
C TYR A 131 -11.49 27.44 -3.83
N GLU A 132 -11.08 28.68 -4.10
CA GLU A 132 -11.95 29.72 -4.66
C GLU A 132 -12.69 29.19 -5.91
N GLY A 133 -14.03 29.37 -5.92
CA GLY A 133 -14.90 28.90 -7.01
C GLY A 133 -15.11 27.38 -7.08
N ARG A 134 -14.55 26.60 -6.13
CA ARG A 134 -14.60 25.12 -6.12
C ARG A 134 -15.24 24.56 -4.84
N PRO A 135 -16.56 24.76 -4.62
CA PRO A 135 -17.22 24.38 -3.37
C PRO A 135 -17.15 22.87 -3.07
N ALA A 136 -17.14 22.01 -4.08
CA ALA A 136 -17.00 20.57 -3.89
C ALA A 136 -15.59 20.21 -3.38
N ALA A 137 -14.56 20.88 -3.84
CA ALA A 137 -13.19 20.72 -3.34
C ALA A 137 -13.07 21.24 -1.90
N ALA A 138 -13.61 22.41 -1.62
CA ALA A 138 -13.61 23.01 -0.28
C ALA A 138 -14.33 22.16 0.79
N ALA A 139 -15.28 21.30 0.37
CA ALA A 139 -16.05 20.42 1.25
C ALA A 139 -15.34 19.09 1.55
N GLN A 140 -14.15 18.81 0.98
CA GLN A 140 -13.44 17.57 1.22
C GLN A 140 -12.81 17.52 2.62
N GLU A 141 -12.93 16.36 3.27
CA GLU A 141 -12.31 16.07 4.58
C GLU A 141 -10.97 15.35 4.39
N MET A 142 -10.06 15.97 3.65
CA MET A 142 -8.73 15.44 3.34
C MET A 142 -7.59 16.42 3.66
N SER A 143 -7.87 17.49 4.40
CA SER A 143 -6.86 18.50 4.70
C SER A 143 -5.79 17.95 5.65
N ILE A 144 -4.51 18.06 5.25
CA ILE A 144 -3.37 17.75 6.13
C ILE A 144 -3.45 18.60 7.41
N VAL A 145 -3.89 19.85 7.29
CA VAL A 145 -3.96 20.77 8.44
C VAL A 145 -5.12 20.42 9.37
N LYS A 146 -6.32 20.17 8.81
CA LYS A 146 -7.57 20.04 9.59
C LYS A 146 -7.92 18.59 9.91
N ASP A 147 -7.78 17.68 8.93
CA ASP A 147 -8.40 16.36 8.97
C ASP A 147 -7.40 15.24 9.25
N MET A 148 -6.09 15.45 9.02
CA MET A 148 -5.05 14.49 9.35
C MET A 148 -4.95 14.32 10.87
N ASP A 149 -5.21 13.09 11.34
CA ASP A 149 -5.26 12.77 12.76
C ASP A 149 -3.85 12.75 13.38
N MET A 150 -3.68 13.49 14.46
CA MET A 150 -2.37 13.63 15.12
C MET A 150 -1.82 12.33 15.69
N ILE A 151 -2.68 11.43 16.14
CA ILE A 151 -2.27 10.15 16.71
C ILE A 151 -2.19 9.07 15.64
N TYR A 152 -3.27 8.86 14.92
CA TYR A 152 -3.38 7.78 13.93
C TYR A 152 -2.45 7.96 12.73
N ASP A 153 -2.43 9.17 12.17
CA ASP A 153 -1.63 9.46 10.98
C ASP A 153 -0.20 9.89 11.31
N LEU A 154 -0.03 10.70 12.36
CA LEU A 154 1.24 11.35 12.67
C LEU A 154 1.95 10.75 13.90
N LYS A 155 1.36 9.72 14.55
CA LYS A 155 1.94 8.92 15.65
C LYS A 155 2.20 9.72 16.95
N MET A 156 1.56 10.88 17.10
CA MET A 156 1.76 11.77 18.27
C MET A 156 0.96 11.29 19.50
N LEU A 157 1.10 10.00 19.83
CA LEU A 157 0.38 9.38 20.96
C LEU A 157 0.91 9.86 22.29
N ARG A 158 0.04 10.42 23.13
CA ARG A 158 0.26 10.64 24.57
C ARG A 158 -0.96 10.20 25.37
N PRO A 159 -0.77 9.79 26.63
CA PRO A 159 -1.89 9.34 27.49
C PRO A 159 -2.98 10.41 27.68
N ASP A 160 -2.56 11.67 27.82
CA ASP A 160 -3.44 12.83 28.04
C ASP A 160 -4.11 13.37 26.76
N LYS A 161 -3.72 12.90 25.59
CA LYS A 161 -4.26 13.36 24.30
C LYS A 161 -5.35 12.42 23.79
N GLN A 162 -6.34 13.00 23.15
CA GLN A 162 -7.45 12.27 22.54
C GLN A 162 -7.67 12.74 21.11
N THR A 163 -7.90 11.78 20.21
CA THR A 163 -8.35 12.02 18.85
C THR A 163 -9.42 11.00 18.48
N ARG A 164 -10.12 11.24 17.37
CA ARG A 164 -11.14 10.32 16.87
C ARG A 164 -10.62 8.91 16.61
N LEU A 165 -9.37 8.78 16.19
CA LEU A 165 -8.76 7.52 15.75
C LEU A 165 -7.74 6.95 16.72
N LYS A 166 -7.64 7.50 17.97
CA LYS A 166 -6.67 7.03 18.95
C LYS A 166 -6.79 5.54 19.25
N ALA A 167 -8.00 5.08 19.56
CA ALA A 167 -8.21 3.67 19.91
C ALA A 167 -7.83 2.73 18.74
N LEU A 168 -8.10 3.14 17.51
CA LEU A 168 -7.69 2.37 16.32
C LEU A 168 -6.17 2.32 16.19
N TYR A 169 -5.47 3.43 16.46
CA TYR A 169 -4.01 3.45 16.45
C TYR A 169 -3.43 2.56 17.55
N GLU A 170 -3.99 2.63 18.78
CA GLU A 170 -3.56 1.80 19.89
C GLU A 170 -3.74 0.30 19.58
N ASN A 171 -4.82 -0.09 18.89
CA ASN A 171 -5.00 -1.47 18.41
C ASN A 171 -3.89 -1.88 17.43
N TYR A 172 -3.53 -1.03 16.46
CA TYR A 172 -2.49 -1.35 15.50
C TYR A 172 -1.10 -1.51 16.14
N ILE A 173 -0.71 -0.57 17.02
CA ILE A 173 0.58 -0.69 17.71
C ILE A 173 0.57 -1.77 18.80
N GLY A 174 -0.59 -2.13 19.31
CA GLY A 174 -0.79 -3.24 20.24
C GLY A 174 -0.50 -4.62 19.66
N ARG A 175 -0.45 -4.73 18.31
CA ARG A 175 -0.04 -5.96 17.62
C ARG A 175 1.48 -6.14 17.57
N MET A 176 2.25 -5.10 17.86
CA MET A 176 3.71 -5.17 17.90
C MET A 176 4.17 -6.08 19.04
N ASP A 177 5.15 -6.93 18.78
CA ASP A 177 5.86 -7.62 19.86
C ASP A 177 6.73 -6.65 20.68
N GLU A 178 7.33 -7.16 21.74
CA GLU A 178 8.15 -6.37 22.65
C GLU A 178 9.33 -5.67 21.94
N GLY A 179 10.00 -6.37 21.02
CA GLY A 179 11.14 -5.82 20.26
C GLY A 179 10.71 -4.73 19.28
N GLN A 180 9.64 -5.00 18.52
CA GLN A 180 9.05 -4.04 17.58
C GLN A 180 8.57 -2.79 18.33
N ARG A 181 7.89 -2.99 19.45
CA ARG A 181 7.38 -1.89 20.27
C ARG A 181 8.51 -1.07 20.91
N ALA A 182 9.54 -1.71 21.41
CA ALA A 182 10.70 -1.02 21.96
C ALA A 182 11.43 -0.17 20.91
N ALA A 183 11.62 -0.69 19.68
CA ALA A 183 12.19 0.07 18.57
C ALA A 183 11.31 1.27 18.18
N TRP A 184 10.00 1.06 18.12
CA TRP A 184 9.01 2.09 17.83
C TRP A 184 9.03 3.23 18.87
N ASP A 185 8.93 2.88 20.14
CA ASP A 185 8.89 3.87 21.22
C ASP A 185 10.21 4.63 21.36
N LYS A 186 11.35 3.96 21.16
CA LYS A 186 12.67 4.58 21.11
C LYS A 186 12.78 5.63 19.99
N PHE A 187 12.16 5.36 18.86
CA PHE A 187 12.20 6.27 17.72
C PHE A 187 11.20 7.43 17.85
N TYR A 188 9.91 7.13 18.11
CA TYR A 188 8.87 8.16 18.15
C TYR A 188 8.86 8.96 19.47
N GLY A 189 9.31 8.39 20.58
CA GLY A 189 9.30 9.07 21.89
C GLY A 189 9.92 10.47 21.86
N PRO A 190 11.18 10.62 21.40
CA PRO A 190 11.82 11.94 21.29
C PRO A 190 11.10 12.91 20.34
N ILE A 191 10.52 12.41 19.24
CA ILE A 191 9.75 13.21 18.27
C ILE A 191 8.48 13.75 18.92
N ILE A 192 7.78 12.89 19.67
CA ILE A 192 6.57 13.24 20.39
C ILE A 192 6.87 14.31 21.43
N ASP A 193 7.93 14.12 22.23
CA ASP A 193 8.32 15.08 23.28
C ASP A 193 8.72 16.44 22.70
N ASP A 194 9.49 16.46 21.61
CA ASP A 194 9.90 17.69 20.92
C ASP A 194 8.68 18.43 20.36
N PHE A 195 7.76 17.70 19.69
CA PHE A 195 6.53 18.28 19.13
C PHE A 195 5.69 18.97 20.21
N TYR A 196 5.38 18.27 21.31
CA TYR A 196 4.55 18.86 22.37
C TYR A 196 5.26 19.95 23.17
N LYS A 197 6.58 19.92 23.23
CA LYS A 197 7.39 21.01 23.81
C LYS A 197 7.39 22.26 22.94
N LYS A 198 7.57 22.12 21.63
CA LYS A 198 7.57 23.22 20.66
C LYS A 198 6.17 23.78 20.43
N ASN A 199 5.16 22.92 20.45
CA ASN A 199 3.76 23.25 20.24
C ASN A 199 3.53 24.13 19.00
N PRO A 200 3.97 23.72 17.81
CA PRO A 200 3.88 24.55 16.58
C PRO A 200 2.43 24.91 16.27
N GLN A 201 2.22 26.10 15.70
CA GLN A 201 0.89 26.63 15.38
C GLN A 201 0.85 27.16 13.96
N GLY A 202 -0.35 27.30 13.38
CA GLY A 202 -0.55 27.93 12.08
C GLY A 202 0.26 27.28 10.96
N LYS A 203 1.02 28.05 10.21
CA LYS A 203 1.85 27.55 9.09
C LYS A 203 2.97 26.62 9.53
N GLU A 204 3.54 26.86 10.71
CA GLU A 204 4.57 25.97 11.26
C GLU A 204 4.00 24.56 11.57
N LEU A 205 2.79 24.50 12.13
CA LEU A 205 2.09 23.23 12.34
C LEU A 205 1.76 22.54 11.00
N ALA A 206 1.32 23.31 10.00
CA ALA A 206 1.01 22.78 8.67
C ALA A 206 2.24 22.14 8.01
N ASP A 207 3.37 22.84 8.03
CA ASP A 207 4.65 22.31 7.52
C ASP A 207 5.08 21.10 8.32
N TRP A 208 5.06 21.15 9.65
CA TRP A 208 5.45 20.02 10.50
C TRP A 208 4.62 18.76 10.20
N LYS A 209 3.28 18.90 10.06
CA LYS A 209 2.39 17.79 9.70
C LYS A 209 2.77 17.19 8.34
N PHE A 210 3.00 18.04 7.34
CA PHE A 210 3.40 17.62 6.01
C PHE A 210 4.75 16.89 6.04
N GLN A 211 5.77 17.45 6.70
CA GLN A 211 7.09 16.80 6.81
C GLN A 211 7.00 15.44 7.50
N ARG A 212 6.22 15.31 8.59
CA ARG A 212 6.06 14.04 9.29
C ARG A 212 5.32 13.02 8.42
N TYR A 213 4.25 13.42 7.76
CA TYR A 213 3.51 12.62 6.81
C TYR A 213 4.40 12.08 5.68
N MET A 214 5.15 12.97 5.01
CA MET A 214 6.02 12.60 3.91
C MET A 214 7.12 11.62 4.34
N ARG A 215 7.75 11.85 5.49
CA ARG A 215 8.78 10.93 6.00
C ARG A 215 8.22 9.54 6.26
N ASP A 216 7.08 9.44 6.93
CA ASP A 216 6.46 8.15 7.25
C ASP A 216 5.95 7.44 5.99
N TYR A 217 5.36 8.20 5.06
CA TYR A 217 4.96 7.68 3.74
C TYR A 217 6.16 7.08 3.00
N MET A 218 7.24 7.84 2.85
CA MET A 218 8.44 7.40 2.12
C MET A 218 9.13 6.19 2.75
N LYS A 219 9.03 6.01 4.07
CA LYS A 219 9.53 4.79 4.74
C LYS A 219 8.74 3.55 4.33
N THR A 220 7.42 3.69 4.17
CA THR A 220 6.60 2.56 3.68
C THR A 220 6.83 2.29 2.20
N VAL A 221 7.06 3.34 1.39
CA VAL A 221 7.49 3.22 -0.01
C VAL A 221 8.82 2.46 -0.11
N LYS A 222 9.80 2.78 0.75
CA LYS A 222 11.09 2.08 0.77
C LYS A 222 10.92 0.59 1.03
N SER A 223 10.07 0.22 1.98
CA SER A 223 9.77 -1.20 2.24
C SER A 223 9.12 -1.88 1.03
N LEU A 224 8.24 -1.19 0.32
CA LEU A 224 7.60 -1.71 -0.88
C LEU A 224 8.60 -1.89 -2.02
N ASP A 225 9.42 -0.86 -2.28
CA ASP A 225 10.45 -0.88 -3.33
C ASP A 225 11.44 -2.04 -3.13
N ASP A 226 11.94 -2.21 -1.91
CA ASP A 226 12.83 -3.33 -1.57
C ASP A 226 12.17 -4.69 -1.85
N ASN A 227 10.91 -4.82 -1.54
CA ASN A 227 10.17 -6.07 -1.72
C ASN A 227 9.83 -6.35 -3.19
N VAL A 228 9.53 -5.32 -3.99
CA VAL A 228 9.44 -5.45 -5.45
C VAL A 228 10.79 -5.89 -6.02
N GLY A 229 11.89 -5.29 -5.55
CA GLY A 229 13.26 -5.70 -5.91
C GLY A 229 13.51 -7.18 -5.63
N ARG A 230 13.12 -7.69 -4.45
CA ARG A 230 13.27 -9.12 -4.08
C ARG A 230 12.53 -10.07 -5.03
N VAL A 231 11.32 -9.70 -5.47
CA VAL A 231 10.58 -10.50 -6.46
C VAL A 231 11.30 -10.52 -7.82
N LEU A 232 11.79 -9.36 -8.27
CA LEU A 232 12.54 -9.27 -9.53
C LEU A 232 13.84 -10.05 -9.48
N ASP A 233 14.59 -9.98 -8.38
CA ASP A 233 15.82 -10.73 -8.16
C ASP A 233 15.55 -12.23 -8.16
N TYR A 234 14.50 -12.69 -7.48
CA TYR A 234 14.08 -14.09 -7.51
C TYR A 234 13.80 -14.58 -8.94
N LEU A 235 13.00 -13.82 -9.72
CA LEU A 235 12.70 -14.18 -11.11
C LEU A 235 13.96 -14.23 -11.97
N LYS A 236 14.91 -13.32 -11.75
CA LYS A 236 16.20 -13.29 -12.45
C LYS A 236 17.07 -14.48 -12.07
N GLU A 237 17.24 -14.78 -10.79
CA GLU A 237 18.04 -15.91 -10.28
C GLU A 237 17.52 -17.26 -10.78
N LYS A 238 16.19 -17.39 -10.92
CA LYS A 238 15.55 -18.61 -11.45
C LYS A 238 15.47 -18.63 -12.99
N ASN A 239 16.06 -17.66 -13.68
CA ASN A 239 16.00 -17.52 -15.14
C ASN A 239 14.56 -17.43 -15.70
N MET A 240 13.63 -16.93 -14.91
CA MET A 240 12.22 -16.75 -15.31
C MET A 240 11.92 -15.35 -15.84
N LEU A 241 12.73 -14.35 -15.47
CA LEU A 241 12.44 -12.93 -15.74
C LEU A 241 12.29 -12.61 -17.23
N ASP A 242 13.03 -13.30 -18.11
CA ASP A 242 12.96 -13.12 -19.56
C ASP A 242 11.72 -13.76 -20.21
N ASN A 243 11.01 -14.61 -19.48
CA ASN A 243 9.76 -15.25 -19.91
C ASN A 243 8.56 -14.85 -19.04
N THR A 244 8.65 -13.71 -18.35
CA THR A 244 7.60 -13.23 -17.45
C THR A 244 7.21 -11.80 -17.84
N LEU A 245 5.91 -11.58 -18.05
CA LEU A 245 5.32 -10.24 -18.02
C LEU A 245 5.25 -9.78 -16.56
N VAL A 246 6.00 -8.74 -16.22
CA VAL A 246 5.93 -8.11 -14.89
C VAL A 246 5.18 -6.80 -15.00
N VAL A 247 4.16 -6.65 -14.17
CA VAL A 247 3.32 -5.43 -14.11
C VAL A 247 3.36 -4.86 -12.70
N TYR A 248 3.73 -3.60 -12.59
CA TYR A 248 3.60 -2.82 -11.37
C TYR A 248 2.54 -1.73 -11.60
N THR A 249 1.53 -1.71 -10.74
CA THR A 249 0.44 -0.73 -10.81
C THR A 249 -0.18 -0.51 -9.44
N SER A 250 -1.13 0.41 -9.36
CA SER A 250 -1.96 0.69 -8.18
C SER A 250 -3.43 0.73 -8.58
N ASP A 251 -4.31 0.58 -7.61
CA ASP A 251 -5.76 0.75 -7.77
C ASP A 251 -6.17 2.21 -7.97
N GLN A 252 -5.33 3.15 -7.53
CA GLN A 252 -5.58 4.60 -7.59
C GLN A 252 -4.31 5.42 -7.36
N GLY A 253 -4.38 6.72 -7.67
CA GLY A 253 -3.38 7.70 -7.28
C GLY A 253 -3.51 8.14 -5.81
N PHE A 254 -2.79 9.20 -5.41
CA PHE A 254 -2.75 9.65 -4.03
C PHE A 254 -2.27 11.11 -3.91
N TYR A 255 -2.89 11.90 -3.03
CA TYR A 255 -2.46 13.27 -2.73
C TYR A 255 -1.29 13.26 -1.75
N MET A 256 -0.22 13.95 -2.12
CA MET A 256 0.98 14.09 -1.31
C MET A 256 1.24 15.55 -0.92
N GLY A 257 0.16 16.26 -0.60
CA GLY A 257 0.20 17.66 -0.21
C GLY A 257 -0.39 18.62 -1.24
N GLU A 258 -0.62 18.17 -2.48
CA GLU A 258 -1.31 18.95 -3.49
C GLU A 258 -2.68 19.38 -2.97
N HIS A 259 -3.06 20.63 -3.19
CA HIS A 259 -4.27 21.24 -2.63
C HIS A 259 -4.35 21.22 -1.09
N GLY A 260 -3.23 20.99 -0.39
CA GLY A 260 -3.20 20.79 1.06
C GLY A 260 -3.80 19.48 1.53
N TRP A 261 -3.96 18.50 0.63
CA TRP A 261 -4.65 17.26 0.90
C TRP A 261 -3.71 16.07 1.10
N PHE A 262 -4.26 15.03 1.70
CA PHE A 262 -3.76 13.66 1.76
C PHE A 262 -4.90 12.70 1.40
N ASP A 263 -4.62 11.40 1.22
CA ASP A 263 -5.61 10.40 0.79
C ASP A 263 -5.98 10.57 -0.72
N LYS A 264 -7.18 10.15 -1.18
CA LYS A 264 -7.51 9.86 -2.58
C LYS A 264 -9.00 9.99 -2.92
N ARG A 265 -9.76 10.81 -2.19
CA ARG A 265 -11.23 10.80 -2.24
C ARG A 265 -11.84 11.71 -3.30
N PHE A 266 -11.08 12.56 -3.95
CA PHE A 266 -11.57 13.53 -4.91
C PHE A 266 -10.91 13.34 -6.28
N MET A 267 -11.68 13.49 -7.37
CA MET A 267 -11.28 13.14 -8.74
C MET A 267 -10.42 14.24 -9.39
N TYR A 268 -9.28 14.58 -8.79
CA TYR A 268 -8.23 15.33 -9.47
C TYR A 268 -7.15 14.38 -9.99
N GLU A 269 -6.20 14.91 -10.77
CA GLU A 269 -5.15 14.14 -11.43
C GLU A 269 -4.40 13.25 -10.43
N GLU A 270 -4.04 13.78 -9.28
CA GLU A 270 -3.28 13.09 -8.25
C GLU A 270 -3.97 11.82 -7.72
N SER A 271 -5.30 11.82 -7.72
CA SER A 271 -6.12 10.68 -7.28
C SER A 271 -6.41 9.68 -8.41
N MET A 272 -6.49 10.16 -9.65
CA MET A 272 -6.83 9.34 -10.81
C MET A 272 -5.62 8.74 -11.52
N HIS A 273 -4.47 9.42 -11.47
CA HIS A 273 -3.25 9.00 -12.13
C HIS A 273 -2.58 7.89 -11.33
N THR A 274 -2.67 6.66 -11.83
CA THR A 274 -2.00 5.48 -11.24
C THR A 274 -0.69 5.19 -11.96
N PRO A 275 0.34 4.70 -11.27
CA PRO A 275 1.51 4.19 -11.95
C PRO A 275 1.15 2.93 -12.75
N LEU A 276 1.68 2.81 -13.96
CA LEU A 276 1.64 1.59 -14.75
C LEU A 276 3.01 1.36 -15.39
N ILE A 277 3.73 0.38 -14.88
CA ILE A 277 5.04 -0.01 -15.40
C ILE A 277 4.98 -1.47 -15.82
N MET A 278 5.30 -1.74 -17.08
CA MET A 278 5.33 -3.10 -17.60
C MET A 278 6.72 -3.46 -18.11
N ARG A 279 7.22 -4.61 -17.66
CA ARG A 279 8.36 -5.28 -18.26
C ARG A 279 7.87 -6.44 -19.09
N LEU A 280 8.01 -6.31 -20.40
CA LEU A 280 7.62 -7.37 -21.33
C LEU A 280 8.63 -8.52 -21.35
N PRO A 281 8.20 -9.75 -21.66
CA PRO A 281 9.08 -10.88 -21.93
C PRO A 281 10.06 -10.58 -23.08
N LYS A 282 11.17 -11.31 -23.13
CA LYS A 282 12.15 -11.19 -24.19
C LYS A 282 11.54 -11.57 -25.54
N GLY A 283 11.77 -10.74 -26.54
CA GLY A 283 11.20 -10.92 -27.91
C GLY A 283 10.06 -9.96 -28.22
N PHE A 284 9.56 -9.22 -27.23
CA PHE A 284 8.66 -8.10 -27.47
C PHE A 284 9.48 -6.81 -27.59
N ASP A 285 9.44 -6.17 -28.75
CA ASP A 285 10.31 -5.02 -29.08
C ASP A 285 9.73 -3.66 -28.66
N ARG A 286 8.61 -3.62 -27.93
CA ARG A 286 8.00 -2.37 -27.50
C ARG A 286 8.72 -1.83 -26.26
N LYS A 287 9.29 -0.60 -26.38
CA LYS A 287 10.01 0.11 -25.31
C LYS A 287 9.63 1.59 -25.33
N GLY A 288 9.72 2.22 -24.17
CA GLY A 288 9.53 3.65 -24.00
C GLY A 288 8.20 3.99 -23.32
N ASP A 289 7.95 5.28 -23.20
CA ASP A 289 6.76 5.79 -22.55
C ASP A 289 5.53 5.63 -23.47
N ILE A 290 4.41 5.26 -22.86
CA ILE A 290 3.10 5.18 -23.51
C ILE A 290 2.31 6.40 -23.04
N THR A 291 1.87 7.23 -23.99
CA THR A 291 1.15 8.49 -23.71
C THR A 291 -0.36 8.39 -23.94
N GLU A 292 -0.81 7.25 -24.42
CA GLU A 292 -2.23 6.95 -24.61
C GLU A 292 -2.92 6.78 -23.25
N LEU A 293 -4.18 7.19 -23.17
CA LEU A 293 -4.99 6.98 -21.97
C LEU A 293 -5.25 5.48 -21.75
N VAL A 294 -4.89 5.00 -20.56
CA VAL A 294 -5.09 3.63 -20.12
C VAL A 294 -5.92 3.64 -18.83
N GLN A 295 -6.84 2.71 -18.72
CA GLN A 295 -7.67 2.52 -17.53
C GLN A 295 -7.48 1.13 -16.94
N ASN A 296 -7.81 0.95 -15.66
CA ASN A 296 -7.71 -0.35 -14.99
C ASN A 296 -8.52 -1.46 -15.69
N ILE A 297 -9.59 -1.11 -16.41
CA ILE A 297 -10.39 -2.07 -17.20
C ILE A 297 -9.64 -2.61 -18.43
N ASP A 298 -8.58 -1.95 -18.89
CA ASP A 298 -7.79 -2.36 -20.05
C ASP A 298 -6.78 -3.48 -19.68
N TYR A 299 -6.50 -3.70 -18.40
CA TYR A 299 -5.50 -4.68 -17.97
C TYR A 299 -5.91 -6.12 -18.32
N ALA A 300 -7.16 -6.49 -18.02
CA ALA A 300 -7.61 -7.85 -18.27
C ALA A 300 -7.54 -8.25 -19.75
N PRO A 301 -8.09 -7.47 -20.72
CA PRO A 301 -7.92 -7.80 -22.15
C PRO A 301 -6.44 -7.81 -22.57
N THR A 302 -5.63 -6.87 -22.09
CA THR A 302 -4.19 -6.81 -22.45
C THR A 302 -3.41 -8.04 -21.97
N PHE A 303 -3.77 -8.61 -20.81
CA PHE A 303 -3.10 -9.82 -20.30
C PHE A 303 -3.57 -11.10 -21.00
N LEU A 304 -4.70 -11.06 -21.68
CA LEU A 304 -5.30 -12.22 -22.35
C LEU A 304 -4.96 -12.31 -23.84
N GLU A 305 -4.42 -11.24 -24.43
CA GLU A 305 -3.87 -11.23 -25.80
C GLU A 305 -2.48 -11.85 -25.87
#